data_22859affd9607b14c6969af9faa611db
#
_entry.id   22859affd9607b14c6969af9faa611db
#
_cell.length_a   1.000
_cell.length_b   1.000
_cell.length_c   1.000
_cell.angle_alpha   90.00
_cell.angle_beta   90.00
_cell.angle_gamma   90.00
#
_symmetry.space_group_name_H-M   'P 1'
#
loop_
_entity.id
_entity.type
_entity.pdbx_description
1 polymer ?
#
loop_
_entity_poly.entity_id
_entity_poly.type
_entity_poly.pdbx_seq_one_letter_code
_entity_poly.pdbx_strand_id
1 'polypeptide(L)'
;MHAFRQPYSKFFNCKYHRSGLLGEEKHFQLETVGLYHRLAAASYVLRNALHHGIAPIPYAYHNSSVNVIFQKEMGKTSSDKLLPEKSYYRFIGKRAEYPSRYKMHESGIFLRESVLDVAQVENMFMTPRAFDYYMTRKSGEEWCKEQEKDKLESPPVRLEC
;
A
#
# COMPACT_ATOMS: atom_id res chain seq x y z
N MET A 1 12.03 15.45 -0.12
CA MET A 1 10.59 15.57 -0.51
C MET A 1 10.33 16.73 -1.48
N HIS A 2 10.98 17.87 -1.37
CA HIS A 2 10.80 19.01 -2.29
C HIS A 2 11.07 18.64 -3.76
N ALA A 3 12.12 17.88 -4.02
CA ALA A 3 12.53 17.45 -5.37
C ALA A 3 11.47 16.59 -6.11
N PHE A 4 10.60 15.87 -5.38
CA PHE A 4 9.52 15.08 -5.96
C PHE A 4 8.22 15.88 -6.10
N ARG A 5 7.85 16.65 -5.06
CA ARG A 5 6.55 17.35 -5.02
C ARG A 5 6.38 18.35 -6.15
N GLN A 6 7.42 19.12 -6.45
CA GLN A 6 7.33 20.19 -7.45
C GLN A 6 7.14 19.66 -8.88
N PRO A 7 7.94 18.70 -9.38
CA PRO A 7 7.72 18.12 -10.70
C PRO A 7 6.37 17.39 -10.80
N TYR A 8 5.98 16.67 -9.74
CA TYR A 8 4.69 15.97 -9.71
C TYR A 8 3.50 16.94 -9.75
N SER A 9 3.54 18.02 -8.97
CA SER A 9 2.49 19.04 -8.99
C SER A 9 2.36 19.71 -10.35
N LYS A 10 3.49 20.01 -11.02
CA LYS A 10 3.49 20.58 -12.38
C LYS A 10 2.87 19.59 -13.37
N PHE A 11 3.30 18.33 -13.34
CA PHE A 11 2.76 17.29 -14.22
C PHE A 11 1.25 17.10 -14.01
N PHE A 12 0.81 16.97 -12.75
CA PHE A 12 -0.59 16.76 -12.41
C PHE A 12 -1.47 17.94 -12.82
N ASN A 13 -1.04 19.16 -12.51
CA ASN A 13 -1.77 20.37 -12.88
C ASN A 13 -1.89 20.52 -14.40
N CYS A 14 -0.82 20.23 -15.13
CA CYS A 14 -0.84 20.24 -16.60
C CYS A 14 -1.80 19.20 -17.16
N LYS A 15 -1.70 17.94 -16.67
CA LYS A 15 -2.52 16.81 -17.13
C LYS A 15 -4.02 17.01 -16.90
N TYR A 16 -4.39 17.62 -15.77
CA TYR A 16 -5.80 17.77 -15.36
C TYR A 16 -6.31 19.21 -15.45
N HIS A 17 -5.59 20.09 -16.16
CA HIS A 17 -5.93 21.51 -16.34
C HIS A 17 -6.26 22.22 -15.02
N ARG A 18 -5.46 21.98 -13.98
CA ARG A 18 -5.60 22.57 -12.65
C ARG A 18 -4.46 23.56 -12.37
N SER A 19 -4.70 24.43 -11.39
CA SER A 19 -3.68 25.35 -10.84
C SER A 19 -3.64 25.24 -9.33
N GLY A 20 -2.55 25.66 -8.74
CA GLY A 20 -2.36 25.68 -7.29
C GLY A 20 -1.51 24.53 -6.76
N LEU A 21 -1.35 24.52 -5.44
CA LEU A 21 -0.56 23.50 -4.73
C LEU A 21 -1.30 22.17 -4.66
N LEU A 22 -0.56 21.08 -4.81
CA LEU A 22 -1.02 19.72 -4.52
C LEU A 22 -0.49 19.32 -3.14
N GLY A 23 -1.42 19.11 -2.21
CA GLY A 23 -1.13 18.72 -0.85
C GLY A 23 -0.70 19.90 0.03
N GLU A 24 -0.55 19.65 1.31
CA GLU A 24 -0.17 20.63 2.31
C GLU A 24 1.30 21.03 2.19
N GLU A 25 1.62 22.28 2.46
CA GLU A 25 3.01 22.77 2.47
C GLU A 25 3.84 22.14 3.59
N LYS A 26 3.22 21.95 4.75
CA LYS A 26 3.86 21.39 5.94
C LYS A 26 3.57 19.89 6.00
N HIS A 27 4.62 19.10 6.13
CA HIS A 27 4.52 17.68 6.45
C HIS A 27 4.87 17.50 7.93
N PHE A 28 4.15 16.61 8.56
CA PHE A 28 4.40 16.21 9.93
C PHE A 28 5.14 14.86 9.91
N GLN A 29 6.19 14.74 10.71
CA GLN A 29 6.99 13.54 10.80
C GLN A 29 7.07 13.12 12.26
N LEU A 30 6.59 11.89 12.53
CA LEU A 30 6.69 11.25 13.84
C LEU A 30 7.46 9.95 13.72
N GLU A 31 8.36 9.73 14.66
CA GLU A 31 9.02 8.45 14.82
C GLU A 31 8.10 7.48 15.55
N THR A 32 7.94 6.27 15.02
CA THR A 32 7.20 5.20 15.70
C THR A 32 8.11 4.45 16.65
N VAL A 33 7.87 4.60 17.94
CA VAL A 33 8.65 3.93 18.98
C VAL A 33 7.94 2.67 19.48
N GLY A 34 8.70 1.57 19.60
CA GLY A 34 8.19 0.28 20.10
C GLY A 34 7.54 -0.59 19.02
N LEU A 35 7.53 -1.90 19.28
CA LEU A 35 7.02 -2.90 18.33
C LEU A 35 5.52 -2.73 18.06
N TYR A 36 4.74 -2.45 19.09
CA TYR A 36 3.28 -2.30 18.96
C TYR A 36 2.90 -1.16 18.01
N HIS A 37 3.50 0.02 18.16
CA HIS A 37 3.23 1.15 17.29
C HIS A 37 3.68 0.89 15.85
N ARG A 38 4.83 0.21 15.67
CA ARG A 38 5.30 -0.18 14.33
C ARG A 38 4.36 -1.17 13.65
N LEU A 39 3.88 -2.18 14.38
CA LEU A 39 2.89 -3.14 13.88
C LEU A 39 1.57 -2.45 13.51
N ALA A 40 1.09 -1.54 14.36
CA ALA A 40 -0.13 -0.78 14.08
C ALA A 40 0.02 0.08 12.83
N ALA A 41 1.12 0.83 12.71
CA ALA A 41 1.39 1.68 11.56
C ALA A 41 1.56 0.86 10.26
N ALA A 42 2.33 -0.23 10.30
CA ALA A 42 2.51 -1.12 9.16
C ALA A 42 1.19 -1.75 8.72
N SER A 43 0.40 -2.26 9.68
CA SER A 43 -0.91 -2.85 9.40
C SER A 43 -1.87 -1.82 8.78
N TYR A 44 -1.90 -0.59 9.29
CA TYR A 44 -2.72 0.48 8.73
C TYR A 44 -2.35 0.77 7.27
N VAL A 45 -1.05 0.96 6.98
CA VAL A 45 -0.58 1.25 5.62
C VAL A 45 -0.90 0.09 4.66
N LEU A 46 -0.68 -1.15 5.07
CA LEU A 46 -0.95 -2.33 4.24
C LEU A 46 -2.45 -2.55 3.98
N ARG A 47 -3.30 -2.12 4.91
CA ARG A 47 -4.76 -2.21 4.82
C ARG A 47 -5.42 -0.96 4.23
N ASN A 48 -4.64 0.01 3.79
CA ASN A 48 -5.16 1.31 3.35
C ASN A 48 -6.22 1.20 2.24
N ALA A 49 -6.05 0.27 1.30
CA ALA A 49 -7.03 0.03 0.23
C ALA A 49 -8.38 -0.48 0.78
N LEU A 50 -8.37 -1.29 1.85
CA LEU A 50 -9.58 -1.74 2.54
C LEU A 50 -10.24 -0.58 3.30
N HIS A 51 -9.47 0.21 4.05
CA HIS A 51 -9.98 1.37 4.77
C HIS A 51 -10.71 2.39 3.89
N HIS A 52 -10.20 2.58 2.68
CA HIS A 52 -10.79 3.50 1.70
C HIS A 52 -11.84 2.84 0.78
N GLY A 53 -12.22 1.59 1.02
CA GLY A 53 -13.21 0.88 0.21
C GLY A 53 -12.77 0.61 -1.23
N ILE A 54 -11.46 0.68 -1.53
CA ILE A 54 -10.90 0.45 -2.87
C ILE A 54 -10.87 -1.05 -3.17
N ALA A 55 -10.69 -1.88 -2.15
CA ALA A 55 -10.67 -3.32 -2.26
C ALA A 55 -11.38 -3.98 -1.07
N PRO A 56 -12.08 -5.11 -1.27
CA PRO A 56 -12.83 -5.80 -0.22
C PRO A 56 -11.93 -6.46 0.83
N ILE A 57 -10.70 -6.79 0.45
CA ILE A 57 -9.67 -7.33 1.34
C ILE A 57 -8.30 -6.74 0.94
N PRO A 58 -7.33 -6.62 1.87
CA PRO A 58 -6.02 -6.05 1.56
C PRO A 58 -5.30 -6.74 0.40
N TYR A 59 -5.42 -8.07 0.30
CA TYR A 59 -4.78 -8.88 -0.73
C TYR A 59 -5.35 -8.69 -2.14
N ALA A 60 -6.58 -8.20 -2.27
CA ALA A 60 -7.20 -7.96 -3.57
C ALA A 60 -6.66 -6.71 -4.28
N TYR A 61 -5.98 -5.81 -3.55
CA TYR A 61 -5.38 -4.63 -4.15
C TYR A 61 -3.98 -4.94 -4.67
N HIS A 62 -3.85 -5.18 -5.97
CA HIS A 62 -2.60 -5.58 -6.60
C HIS A 62 -1.47 -4.54 -6.48
N ASN A 63 -1.78 -3.26 -6.27
CA ASN A 63 -0.78 -2.20 -6.08
C ASN A 63 -0.27 -2.09 -4.64
N SER A 64 -0.76 -2.93 -3.70
CA SER A 64 -0.25 -3.00 -2.33
C SER A 64 0.98 -3.90 -2.23
N SER A 65 1.86 -3.59 -1.27
CA SER A 65 2.97 -4.46 -0.91
C SER A 65 2.57 -5.67 -0.06
N VAL A 66 1.31 -5.78 0.37
CA VAL A 66 0.81 -6.89 1.18
C VAL A 66 1.06 -8.27 0.54
N ASN A 67 1.04 -8.32 -0.80
CA ASN A 67 1.19 -9.56 -1.56
C ASN A 67 2.63 -10.08 -1.67
N VAL A 68 3.63 -9.30 -1.26
CA VAL A 68 5.04 -9.73 -1.31
C VAL A 68 5.60 -10.12 0.07
N ILE A 69 4.82 -9.88 1.14
CA ILE A 69 5.17 -10.26 2.51
C ILE A 69 4.76 -11.71 2.72
N PHE A 70 5.64 -12.54 3.29
CA PHE A 70 5.47 -13.99 3.46
C PHE A 70 5.04 -14.71 2.18
N GLN A 71 5.52 -14.23 1.03
CA GLN A 71 5.10 -14.72 -0.28
C GLN A 71 5.35 -16.21 -0.45
N LYS A 72 6.51 -16.70 -0.02
CA LYS A 72 6.90 -18.11 -0.13
C LYS A 72 6.04 -19.00 0.74
N GLU A 73 5.84 -18.61 1.99
CA GLU A 73 5.09 -19.36 2.99
C GLU A 73 3.59 -19.40 2.67
N MET A 74 3.08 -18.37 2.04
CA MET A 74 1.68 -18.30 1.58
C MET A 74 1.48 -18.93 0.19
N GLY A 75 2.48 -19.61 -0.37
CA GLY A 75 2.37 -20.33 -1.64
C GLY A 75 2.19 -19.43 -2.87
N LYS A 76 2.54 -18.15 -2.75
CA LYS A 76 2.48 -17.20 -3.87
C LYS A 76 3.79 -17.25 -4.63
N THR A 77 3.74 -17.63 -5.90
CA THR A 77 4.90 -17.64 -6.79
C THR A 77 4.83 -16.42 -7.69
N SER A 78 5.88 -15.62 -7.70
CA SER A 78 6.06 -14.56 -8.70
C SER A 78 6.76 -15.14 -9.91
N SER A 79 6.13 -15.03 -11.08
CA SER A 79 6.73 -15.39 -12.38
C SER A 79 7.12 -14.14 -13.16
N ASP A 80 7.68 -13.16 -12.48
CA ASP A 80 7.95 -11.85 -13.05
C ASP A 80 9.05 -11.93 -14.10
N LYS A 81 8.76 -11.41 -15.28
CA LYS A 81 9.73 -11.22 -16.35
C LYS A 81 10.59 -10.02 -16.05
N LEU A 82 11.85 -10.29 -15.70
CA LEU A 82 12.83 -9.26 -15.35
C LEU A 82 13.42 -8.59 -16.57
N LEU A 83 13.46 -7.27 -16.52
CA LEU A 83 14.18 -6.47 -17.49
C LEU A 83 15.69 -6.52 -17.18
N PRO A 84 16.59 -6.65 -18.18
CA PRO A 84 18.02 -6.50 -17.96
C PRO A 84 18.36 -5.09 -17.45
N GLU A 85 19.23 -4.98 -16.45
CA GLU A 85 19.56 -3.70 -15.79
C GLU A 85 20.01 -2.63 -16.78
N LYS A 86 20.80 -3.01 -17.78
CA LYS A 86 21.23 -2.12 -18.87
C LYS A 86 20.08 -1.47 -19.66
N SER A 87 18.84 -1.94 -19.50
CA SER A 87 17.64 -1.41 -20.18
C SER A 87 16.82 -0.47 -19.29
N TYR A 88 17.12 -0.34 -17.99
CA TYR A 88 16.36 0.45 -17.05
C TYR A 88 16.31 1.93 -17.43
N TYR A 89 17.38 2.45 -18.06
CA TYR A 89 17.43 3.85 -18.50
C TYR A 89 16.29 4.27 -19.43
N ARG A 90 15.64 3.32 -20.09
CA ARG A 90 14.50 3.59 -20.98
C ARG A 90 13.29 4.12 -20.21
N PHE A 91 13.16 3.74 -18.95
CA PHE A 91 12.02 4.07 -18.10
C PHE A 91 12.34 5.16 -17.08
N ILE A 92 13.55 5.14 -16.49
CA ILE A 92 13.92 6.04 -15.39
C ILE A 92 14.92 7.12 -15.79
N GLY A 93 15.43 7.07 -17.04
CA GLY A 93 16.43 8.02 -17.53
C GLY A 93 17.87 7.63 -17.22
N LYS A 94 18.81 8.10 -18.06
CA LYS A 94 20.22 7.71 -18.02
C LYS A 94 20.97 8.16 -16.75
N ARG A 95 20.48 9.17 -16.03
CA ARG A 95 21.12 9.75 -14.84
C ARG A 95 20.45 9.38 -13.54
N ALA A 96 19.45 8.49 -13.58
CA ALA A 96 18.76 8.09 -12.37
C ALA A 96 19.65 7.16 -11.55
N GLU A 97 19.87 7.52 -10.30
CA GLU A 97 20.55 6.69 -9.32
C GLU A 97 19.52 5.86 -8.56
N TYR A 98 19.78 4.58 -8.42
CA TYR A 98 18.95 3.64 -7.68
C TYR A 98 19.82 2.58 -7.00
N PRO A 99 19.37 1.99 -5.88
CA PRO A 99 20.10 0.91 -5.23
C PRO A 99 20.24 -0.30 -6.15
N SER A 100 21.42 -0.94 -6.16
CA SER A 100 21.73 -2.10 -7.01
C SER A 100 20.81 -3.31 -6.79
N ARG A 101 20.16 -3.39 -5.63
CA ARG A 101 19.17 -4.44 -5.31
C ARG A 101 17.86 -4.29 -6.08
N TYR A 102 17.56 -3.10 -6.63
CA TYR A 102 16.28 -2.87 -7.30
C TYR A 102 16.22 -3.64 -8.61
N LYS A 103 15.15 -4.40 -8.80
CA LYS A 103 14.87 -5.15 -10.01
C LYS A 103 13.61 -4.60 -10.67
N MET A 104 13.62 -4.54 -11.99
CA MET A 104 12.56 -3.96 -12.77
C MET A 104 11.86 -5.03 -13.61
N HIS A 105 10.54 -5.02 -13.61
CA HIS A 105 9.71 -5.82 -14.48
C HIS A 105 9.77 -5.28 -15.92
N GLU A 106 9.45 -6.09 -16.93
CA GLU A 106 9.44 -5.69 -18.34
C GLU A 106 8.51 -4.49 -18.62
N SER A 107 7.50 -4.24 -17.79
CA SER A 107 6.62 -3.07 -17.85
C SER A 107 7.29 -1.75 -17.41
N GLY A 108 8.53 -1.77 -16.94
CA GLY A 108 9.25 -0.59 -16.47
C GLY A 108 8.96 -0.18 -15.02
N ILE A 109 8.31 -1.04 -14.25
CA ILE A 109 8.01 -0.83 -12.82
C ILE A 109 9.01 -1.64 -11.99
N PHE A 110 9.56 -1.03 -10.95
CA PHE A 110 10.39 -1.76 -10.00
C PHE A 110 9.57 -2.80 -9.23
N LEU A 111 10.14 -3.98 -9.07
CA LEU A 111 9.54 -5.05 -8.28
C LEU A 111 9.47 -4.64 -6.81
N ARG A 112 8.31 -4.80 -6.19
CA ARG A 112 8.05 -4.39 -4.81
C ARG A 112 8.98 -5.11 -3.83
N GLU A 113 9.19 -6.41 -4.01
CA GLU A 113 10.10 -7.22 -3.21
C GLU A 113 11.57 -6.76 -3.29
N SER A 114 11.95 -6.06 -4.35
CA SER A 114 13.31 -5.50 -4.48
C SER A 114 13.43 -4.11 -3.85
N VAL A 115 12.33 -3.38 -3.72
CA VAL A 115 12.28 -2.03 -3.14
C VAL A 115 12.02 -2.07 -1.65
N LEU A 116 11.08 -2.92 -1.22
CA LEU A 116 10.71 -3.09 0.18
C LEU A 116 11.76 -3.95 0.91
N ASP A 117 12.06 -3.61 2.14
CA ASP A 117 12.76 -4.52 3.05
C ASP A 117 11.77 -5.53 3.62
N VAL A 118 11.49 -6.57 2.82
CA VAL A 118 10.52 -7.61 3.15
C VAL A 118 10.88 -8.31 4.46
N ALA A 119 12.17 -8.62 4.64
CA ALA A 119 12.64 -9.31 5.84
C ALA A 119 12.38 -8.49 7.12
N GLN A 120 12.56 -7.17 7.06
CA GLN A 120 12.26 -6.31 8.21
C GLN A 120 10.78 -6.34 8.55
N VAL A 121 9.89 -6.33 7.57
CA VAL A 121 8.44 -6.38 7.79
C VAL A 121 8.04 -7.76 8.31
N GLU A 122 8.53 -8.84 7.72
CA GLU A 122 8.28 -10.21 8.17
C GLU A 122 8.71 -10.42 9.63
N ASN A 123 9.89 -9.91 9.99
CA ASN A 123 10.38 -9.96 11.37
C ASN A 123 9.48 -9.22 12.37
N MET A 124 8.79 -8.16 11.96
CA MET A 124 7.83 -7.47 12.83
C MET A 124 6.59 -8.33 13.12
N PHE A 125 6.09 -9.04 12.12
CA PHE A 125 4.91 -9.89 12.28
C PHE A 125 5.25 -11.30 12.78
N MET A 126 6.51 -11.70 12.71
CA MET A 126 7.09 -12.96 13.19
C MET A 126 6.61 -14.21 12.43
N THR A 127 5.34 -14.33 12.09
CA THR A 127 4.77 -15.50 11.42
C THR A 127 3.74 -15.11 10.35
N PRO A 128 3.57 -15.91 9.27
CA PRO A 128 2.53 -15.71 8.27
C PRO A 128 1.11 -15.66 8.89
N ARG A 129 0.86 -16.49 9.91
CA ARG A 129 -0.43 -16.54 10.60
C ARG A 129 -0.72 -15.24 11.37
N ALA A 130 0.28 -14.69 12.07
CA ALA A 130 0.13 -13.41 12.75
C ALA A 130 -0.09 -12.29 11.73
N PHE A 131 0.66 -12.28 10.64
CA PHE A 131 0.47 -11.34 9.55
C PHE A 131 -0.95 -11.38 8.98
N ASP A 132 -1.44 -12.58 8.63
CA ASP A 132 -2.80 -12.76 8.11
C ASP A 132 -3.86 -12.28 9.11
N TYR A 133 -3.70 -12.58 10.38
CA TYR A 133 -4.58 -12.06 11.44
C TYR A 133 -4.64 -10.52 11.44
N TYR A 134 -3.48 -9.84 11.33
CA TYR A 134 -3.46 -8.37 11.27
C TYR A 134 -4.08 -7.81 9.99
N MET A 135 -3.99 -8.54 8.88
CA MET A 135 -4.58 -8.11 7.61
C MET A 135 -6.09 -8.33 7.54
N THR A 136 -6.60 -9.37 8.17
CA THR A 136 -8.01 -9.80 8.05
C THR A 136 -8.91 -9.36 9.21
N ARG A 137 -8.33 -9.06 10.39
CA ARG A 137 -9.13 -8.60 11.53
C ARG A 137 -9.83 -7.28 11.21
N LYS A 138 -11.08 -7.15 11.63
CA LYS A 138 -11.81 -5.89 11.53
C LYS A 138 -11.31 -4.91 12.61
N SER A 139 -11.10 -3.66 12.21
CA SER A 139 -10.89 -2.57 13.17
C SER A 139 -12.24 -2.13 13.77
N GLY A 140 -12.21 -1.41 14.90
CA GLY A 140 -13.43 -0.89 15.50
C GLY A 140 -14.23 0.01 14.56
N GLU A 141 -13.57 0.83 13.75
CA GLU A 141 -14.22 1.68 12.75
C GLU A 141 -14.87 0.89 11.61
N GLU A 142 -14.24 -0.19 11.17
CA GLU A 142 -14.80 -1.07 10.14
C GLU A 142 -16.06 -1.79 10.65
N TRP A 143 -16.07 -2.20 11.92
CA TRP A 143 -17.24 -2.74 12.60
C TRP A 143 -18.39 -1.74 12.65
N CYS A 144 -18.11 -0.50 13.06
CA CYS A 144 -19.14 0.55 13.13
C CYS A 144 -19.74 0.84 11.77
N LYS A 145 -18.92 0.99 10.73
CA LYS A 145 -19.38 1.24 9.36
C LYS A 145 -20.24 0.10 8.81
N GLU A 146 -19.87 -1.15 9.10
CA GLU A 146 -20.65 -2.32 8.69
C GLU A 146 -22.01 -2.36 9.38
N GLN A 147 -22.06 -2.12 10.70
CA GLN A 147 -23.31 -2.05 11.44
C GLN A 147 -24.23 -0.92 10.97
N GLU A 148 -23.67 0.23 10.60
CA GLU A 148 -24.45 1.33 10.02
C GLU A 148 -25.02 0.94 8.66
N LYS A 149 -24.27 0.23 7.83
CA LYS A 149 -24.70 -0.26 6.53
C LYS A 149 -25.82 -1.29 6.66
N ASP A 150 -25.67 -2.25 7.57
CA ASP A 150 -26.68 -3.27 7.87
C ASP A 150 -27.99 -2.64 8.38
N LYS A 151 -27.89 -1.57 9.18
CA LYS A 151 -29.09 -0.82 9.64
C LYS A 151 -29.81 -0.10 8.50
N LEU A 152 -29.06 0.40 7.51
CA LEU A 152 -29.62 1.07 6.33
C LEU A 152 -30.26 0.08 5.35
N GLU A 153 -29.70 -1.14 5.24
CA GLU A 153 -30.20 -2.19 4.36
C GLU A 153 -31.31 -3.05 4.98
N SER A 154 -31.48 -2.99 6.30
CA SER A 154 -32.55 -3.71 7.00
C SER A 154 -33.90 -3.03 6.74
N PRO A 155 -34.93 -3.74 6.24
CA PRO A 155 -36.25 -3.15 6.06
C PRO A 155 -36.81 -2.71 7.40
N PRO A 156 -37.57 -1.59 7.45
CA PRO A 156 -38.16 -1.13 8.69
C PRO A 156 -39.08 -2.21 9.27
N VAL A 157 -38.84 -2.57 10.53
CA VAL A 157 -39.71 -3.52 11.25
C VAL A 157 -41.11 -2.87 11.34
N ARG A 158 -42.08 -3.39 10.59
CA ARG A 158 -43.48 -3.03 10.77
C ARG A 158 -43.91 -3.59 12.13
N LEU A 159 -44.05 -2.71 13.10
CA LEU A 159 -44.80 -3.02 14.31
C LEU A 159 -46.25 -3.08 13.88
N GLU A 160 -46.78 -4.29 13.72
CA GLU A 160 -48.23 -4.50 13.65
C GLU A 160 -48.80 -4.22 15.03
N CYS A 161 -49.67 -3.20 15.12
CA CYS A 161 -50.47 -2.92 16.29
C CYS A 161 -51.69 -3.85 16.33
#